data_4a9095da4f2e1dd0e694745ad6007fd8
#
_entry.id   4a9095da4f2e1dd0e694745ad6007fd8
#
_cell.length_a   1.000
_cell.length_b   1.000
_cell.length_c   1.000
_cell.angle_alpha   90.00
_cell.angle_beta   90.00
_cell.angle_gamma   90.00
#
_symmetry.space_group_name_H-M   'P 1'
#
loop_
_entity.id
_entity.type
_entity.pdbx_description
1 polymer ?
#
loop_
_entity_poly.entity_id
_entity_poly.type
_entity_poly.pdbx_seq_one_letter_code
_entity_poly.pdbx_strand_id
1 'polypeptide(L)'
;MANSGIRKQITFDLCQEALKKYYPHSLTQAYYDIRRFMESHGFEHRQSSAYVSLDKMTTLDVVSLAEQLAMALPWLSRCVNEIDVANIGVQHSLKKVLENASRPLSVELEALPL
;
A
#
# COMPACT_ATOMS: atom_id res chain seq x y z
N MET A 1 -3.11 26.94 -5.91
CA MET A 1 -3.90 26.60 -4.73
C MET A 1 -3.37 25.33 -4.10
N ALA A 2 -3.29 25.31 -2.80
CA ALA A 2 -2.79 24.13 -2.12
C ALA A 2 -3.74 22.94 -2.29
N ASN A 3 -3.19 21.72 -2.40
CA ASN A 3 -3.99 20.52 -2.45
C ASN A 3 -4.67 20.32 -1.09
N SER A 4 -6.00 20.33 -1.07
CA SER A 4 -6.79 20.17 0.15
C SER A 4 -7.00 18.69 0.52
N GLY A 5 -6.46 17.78 -0.26
CA GLY A 5 -6.63 16.35 -0.01
C GLY A 5 -5.83 15.84 1.16
N ILE A 6 -5.94 14.55 1.39
CA ILE A 6 -5.25 13.81 2.43
C ILE A 6 -4.53 12.66 1.74
N ARG A 7 -3.40 12.26 2.28
CA ARG A 7 -2.72 11.06 1.78
C ARG A 7 -3.63 9.85 1.94
N LYS A 8 -3.58 8.97 0.97
CA LYS A 8 -4.47 7.81 0.91
C LYS A 8 -3.67 6.51 0.95
N GLN A 9 -4.28 5.50 1.54
CA GLN A 9 -3.81 4.14 1.44
C GLN A 9 -4.83 3.34 0.66
N ILE A 10 -4.36 2.61 -0.36
CA ILE A 10 -5.21 1.74 -1.16
C ILE A 10 -4.77 0.30 -0.93
N THR A 11 -5.73 -0.55 -0.62
CA THR A 11 -5.50 -1.96 -0.34
C THR A 11 -6.30 -2.80 -1.32
N PHE A 12 -5.65 -3.82 -1.87
CA PHE A 12 -6.25 -4.74 -2.84
C PHE A 12 -6.43 -6.11 -2.20
N ASP A 13 -7.61 -6.68 -2.33
CA ASP A 13 -7.89 -8.05 -1.93
C ASP A 13 -8.23 -8.86 -3.18
N LEU A 14 -7.27 -9.64 -3.67
CA LEU A 14 -7.42 -10.40 -4.90
C LEU A 14 -8.06 -11.76 -4.64
N CYS A 15 -8.88 -12.19 -5.59
CA CYS A 15 -9.48 -13.51 -5.59
C CYS A 15 -8.63 -14.47 -6.42
N GLN A 16 -7.96 -15.41 -5.78
CA GLN A 16 -7.07 -16.34 -6.46
C GLN A 16 -7.80 -17.22 -7.48
N GLU A 17 -9.01 -17.64 -7.17
CA GLU A 17 -9.80 -18.46 -8.09
C GLU A 17 -10.17 -17.69 -9.36
N ALA A 18 -10.55 -16.43 -9.20
CA ALA A 18 -10.86 -15.56 -10.33
C ALA A 18 -9.62 -15.29 -11.17
N LEU A 19 -8.47 -15.12 -10.53
CA LEU A 19 -7.21 -14.94 -11.24
C LEU A 19 -6.88 -16.14 -12.12
N LYS A 20 -7.10 -17.34 -11.62
CA LYS A 20 -6.88 -18.56 -12.41
C LYS A 20 -7.78 -18.60 -13.64
N LYS A 21 -8.97 -18.03 -13.54
CA LYS A 21 -9.96 -18.07 -14.63
C LYS A 21 -9.77 -16.93 -15.64
N TYR A 22 -9.49 -15.72 -15.16
CA TYR A 22 -9.52 -14.53 -16.00
C TYR A 22 -8.15 -13.90 -16.25
N TYR A 23 -7.13 -14.32 -15.50
CA TYR A 23 -5.78 -13.79 -15.65
C TYR A 23 -4.83 -14.95 -15.96
N PRO A 24 -4.29 -15.01 -17.19
CA PRO A 24 -3.56 -16.22 -17.64
C PRO A 24 -2.12 -16.33 -17.12
N HIS A 25 -1.72 -15.45 -16.22
CA HIS A 25 -0.38 -15.45 -15.67
C HIS A 25 -0.41 -15.81 -14.17
N SER A 26 0.75 -15.86 -13.55
CA SER A 26 0.85 -16.25 -12.15
C SER A 26 0.32 -15.16 -11.22
N LEU A 27 0.01 -15.54 -9.98
CA LEU A 27 -0.37 -14.60 -8.92
C LEU A 27 0.73 -13.55 -8.70
N THR A 28 1.99 -13.98 -8.75
CA THR A 28 3.13 -13.08 -8.61
C THR A 28 3.12 -12.01 -9.70
N GLN A 29 2.80 -12.39 -10.93
CA GLN A 29 2.72 -11.46 -12.04
C GLN A 29 1.57 -10.46 -11.84
N ALA A 30 0.43 -10.92 -11.32
CA ALA A 30 -0.70 -10.04 -11.03
C ALA A 30 -0.32 -8.95 -10.03
N TYR A 31 0.33 -9.32 -8.95
CA TYR A 31 0.81 -8.35 -7.96
C TYR A 31 1.86 -7.42 -8.54
N TYR A 32 2.73 -7.93 -9.40
CA TYR A 32 3.74 -7.13 -10.07
C TYR A 32 3.11 -6.07 -10.98
N ASP A 33 2.08 -6.45 -11.74
CA ASP A 33 1.38 -5.52 -12.63
C ASP A 33 0.70 -4.40 -11.82
N ILE A 34 0.06 -4.75 -10.70
CA ILE A 34 -0.56 -3.76 -9.81
C ILE A 34 0.51 -2.82 -9.25
N ARG A 35 1.61 -3.38 -8.79
CA ARG A 35 2.69 -2.59 -8.20
C ARG A 35 3.27 -1.61 -9.20
N ARG A 36 3.53 -2.05 -10.41
CA ARG A 36 4.06 -1.16 -11.46
C ARG A 36 3.11 0.00 -11.74
N PHE A 37 1.81 -0.30 -11.84
CA PHE A 37 0.82 0.74 -12.04
C PHE A 37 0.83 1.74 -10.87
N MET A 38 0.74 1.23 -9.66
CA MET A 38 0.64 2.08 -8.47
C MET A 38 1.90 2.94 -8.29
N GLU A 39 3.07 2.37 -8.47
CA GLU A 39 4.33 3.12 -8.36
C GLU A 39 4.44 4.19 -9.45
N SER A 40 3.96 3.91 -10.64
CA SER A 40 3.98 4.89 -11.74
C SER A 40 2.96 6.03 -11.52
N HIS A 41 2.02 5.86 -10.61
CA HIS A 41 1.00 6.85 -10.30
C HIS A 41 1.20 7.51 -8.93
N GLY A 42 2.42 7.49 -8.42
CA GLY A 42 2.77 8.21 -7.21
C GLY A 42 2.43 7.51 -5.91
N PHE A 43 2.43 6.18 -5.92
CA PHE A 43 2.22 5.38 -4.71
C PHE A 43 3.47 4.62 -4.35
N GLU A 44 3.64 4.42 -3.05
CA GLU A 44 4.70 3.60 -2.50
C GLU A 44 4.11 2.29 -2.00
N HIS A 45 4.74 1.18 -2.37
CA HIS A 45 4.34 -0.14 -1.91
C HIS A 45 4.75 -0.32 -0.45
N ARG A 46 3.79 -0.63 0.42
CA ARG A 46 4.04 -0.79 1.86
C ARG A 46 4.04 -2.24 2.29
N GLN A 47 3.10 -2.99 1.79
CA GLN A 47 2.95 -4.43 2.06
C GLN A 47 2.41 -5.07 0.80
N SER A 48 2.31 -6.39 0.78
CA SER A 48 1.95 -7.15 -0.41
C SER A 48 0.78 -6.58 -1.21
N SER A 49 -0.23 -6.02 -0.56
CA SER A 49 -1.41 -5.50 -1.25
C SER A 49 -1.77 -4.07 -0.83
N ALA A 50 -0.90 -3.39 -0.10
CA ALA A 50 -1.16 -2.05 0.41
C ALA A 50 -0.20 -1.02 -0.19
N TYR A 51 -0.74 0.09 -0.67
CA TYR A 51 -0.01 1.17 -1.31
C TYR A 51 -0.41 2.50 -0.70
N VAL A 52 0.55 3.37 -0.50
CA VAL A 52 0.35 4.68 0.12
C VAL A 52 0.73 5.77 -0.86
N SER A 53 -0.13 6.76 -1.03
CA SER A 53 0.17 7.89 -1.91
C SER A 53 1.32 8.71 -1.33
N LEU A 54 2.23 9.14 -2.21
CA LEU A 54 3.33 10.02 -1.82
C LEU A 54 2.81 11.43 -1.51
N ASP A 55 1.79 11.84 -2.24
CA ASP A 55 1.17 13.16 -2.10
C ASP A 55 -0.27 13.04 -1.58
N LYS A 56 -0.80 14.16 -1.14
CA LYS A 56 -2.20 14.27 -0.77
C LYS A 56 -3.07 14.10 -2.00
N MET A 57 -4.22 13.47 -1.81
CA MET A 57 -5.19 13.22 -2.89
C MET A 57 -6.58 13.60 -2.42
N THR A 58 -7.37 14.15 -3.33
CA THR A 58 -8.79 14.38 -3.10
C THR A 58 -9.57 13.11 -3.43
N THR A 59 -10.84 13.07 -3.04
CA THR A 59 -11.73 11.97 -3.43
C THR A 59 -11.81 11.86 -4.95
N LEU A 60 -11.84 12.99 -5.64
CA LEU A 60 -11.89 12.99 -7.11
C LEU A 60 -10.63 12.38 -7.72
N ASP A 61 -9.47 12.68 -7.14
CA ASP A 61 -8.20 12.07 -7.58
C ASP A 61 -8.25 10.55 -7.45
N VAL A 62 -8.82 10.04 -6.36
CA VAL A 62 -8.95 8.60 -6.13
C VAL A 62 -9.87 7.96 -7.16
N VAL A 63 -10.99 8.59 -7.47
CA VAL A 63 -11.92 8.10 -8.49
C VAL A 63 -11.24 8.05 -9.86
N SER A 64 -10.51 9.10 -10.20
CA SER A 64 -9.75 9.16 -11.45
C SER A 64 -8.70 8.06 -11.52
N LEU A 65 -8.01 7.80 -10.42
CA LEU A 65 -7.04 6.71 -10.34
C LEU A 65 -7.70 5.36 -10.57
N ALA A 66 -8.86 5.14 -9.96
CA ALA A 66 -9.59 3.89 -10.13
C ALA A 66 -10.01 3.67 -11.59
N GLU A 67 -10.43 4.72 -12.27
CA GLU A 67 -10.78 4.65 -13.69
C GLU A 67 -9.55 4.30 -14.54
N GLN A 68 -8.42 4.93 -14.28
CA GLN A 68 -7.17 4.64 -14.98
C GLN A 68 -6.71 3.21 -14.72
N LEU A 69 -6.86 2.75 -13.48
CA LEU A 69 -6.50 1.39 -13.09
C LEU A 69 -7.35 0.36 -13.85
N ALA A 70 -8.65 0.61 -13.96
CA ALA A 70 -9.56 -0.26 -14.72
C ALA A 70 -9.19 -0.34 -16.19
N MET A 71 -8.73 0.77 -16.76
CA MET A 71 -8.30 0.79 -18.16
C MET A 71 -6.95 0.10 -18.38
N ALA A 72 -6.02 0.29 -17.45
CA ALA A 72 -4.68 -0.27 -17.55
C ALA A 72 -4.68 -1.78 -17.25
N LEU A 73 -5.50 -2.22 -16.32
CA LEU A 73 -5.59 -3.62 -15.90
C LEU A 73 -7.05 -4.11 -16.04
N PRO A 74 -7.49 -4.40 -17.27
CA PRO A 74 -8.90 -4.75 -17.52
C PRO A 74 -9.38 -6.01 -16.79
N TRP A 75 -8.45 -6.88 -16.43
CA TRP A 75 -8.78 -8.12 -15.71
C TRP A 75 -9.08 -7.86 -14.21
N LEU A 76 -8.65 -6.73 -13.68
CA LEU A 76 -8.66 -6.49 -12.24
C LEU A 76 -10.07 -6.52 -11.64
N SER A 77 -11.04 -5.90 -12.30
CA SER A 77 -12.40 -5.85 -11.79
C SER A 77 -13.03 -7.22 -11.58
N ARG A 78 -12.59 -8.21 -12.35
CA ARG A 78 -13.08 -9.58 -12.24
C ARG A 78 -12.31 -10.41 -11.22
N CYS A 79 -11.14 -9.95 -10.85
CA CYS A 79 -10.21 -10.71 -10.00
C CYS A 79 -10.02 -10.12 -8.63
N VAL A 80 -10.70 -9.03 -8.31
CA VAL A 80 -10.58 -8.39 -7.01
C VAL A 80 -11.85 -8.64 -6.20
N ASN A 81 -11.68 -9.05 -4.95
CA ASN A 81 -12.80 -9.14 -4.01
C ASN A 81 -13.16 -7.75 -3.50
N GLU A 82 -12.14 -6.94 -3.23
CA GLU A 82 -12.34 -5.60 -2.70
C GLU A 82 -11.11 -4.73 -2.99
N ILE A 83 -11.36 -3.45 -3.22
CA ILE A 83 -10.33 -2.42 -3.21
C ILE A 83 -10.81 -1.36 -2.24
N ASP A 84 -10.04 -1.14 -1.19
CA ASP A 84 -10.38 -0.18 -0.15
C ASP A 84 -9.45 1.02 -0.20
N VAL A 85 -10.01 2.17 0.11
CA VAL A 85 -9.24 3.39 0.27
C VAL A 85 -9.46 3.93 1.68
N ALA A 86 -8.38 4.32 2.33
CA ALA A 86 -8.43 4.91 3.66
C ALA A 86 -7.63 6.20 3.67
N ASN A 87 -8.10 7.16 4.44
CA ASN A 87 -7.34 8.37 4.69
C ASN A 87 -6.26 8.04 5.72
N ILE A 88 -5.06 8.55 5.48
CA ILE A 88 -3.97 8.39 6.44
C ILE A 88 -3.39 9.76 6.76
N GLY A 89 -2.97 9.91 8.01
CA GLY A 89 -2.22 11.08 8.43
C GLY A 89 -0.74 10.91 8.14
N VAL A 90 0.07 11.58 8.92
CA VAL A 90 1.53 11.41 8.83
C VAL A 90 1.88 10.01 9.32
N GLN A 91 2.59 9.27 8.49
CA GLN A 91 3.07 7.95 8.87
C GLN A 91 4.44 8.06 9.51
N HIS A 92 4.61 7.35 10.62
CA HIS A 92 5.88 7.27 11.31
C HIS A 92 6.33 5.81 11.36
N SER A 93 7.59 5.59 11.03
CA SER A 93 8.18 4.28 11.23
C SER A 93 8.49 4.09 12.71
N LEU A 94 7.98 3.03 13.28
CA LEU A 94 8.27 2.67 14.66
C LEU A 94 9.57 1.89 14.81
N LYS A 95 10.20 1.55 13.71
CA LYS A 95 11.43 0.76 13.74
C LYS A 95 12.53 1.45 14.54
N LYS A 96 12.76 2.74 14.28
CA LYS A 96 13.75 3.51 15.01
C LYS A 96 13.39 3.69 16.47
N VAL A 97 12.11 3.84 16.76
CA VAL A 97 11.64 3.93 18.14
C VAL A 97 11.95 2.65 18.88
N LEU A 98 11.68 1.51 18.27
CA LEU A 98 11.99 0.21 18.85
C LEU A 98 13.50 0.03 19.05
N GLU A 99 14.30 0.38 18.07
CA GLU A 99 15.75 0.30 18.17
C GLU A 99 16.30 1.18 19.27
N ASN A 100 15.84 2.43 19.34
CA ASN A 100 16.30 3.38 20.35
C ASN A 100 15.86 2.99 21.77
N ALA A 101 14.67 2.45 21.89
CA ALA A 101 14.15 2.02 23.19
C ALA A 101 14.88 0.79 23.71
N SER A 102 15.27 -0.12 22.85
CA SER A 102 15.94 -1.35 23.26
C SER A 102 17.39 -1.13 23.68
N ARG A 103 18.06 -0.13 23.11
CA ARG A 103 19.45 0.17 23.45
C ARG A 103 19.64 0.55 24.93
N PRO A 104 18.92 1.55 25.46
CA PRO A 104 19.04 1.88 26.88
C PRO A 104 18.69 0.71 27.78
N LEU A 105 17.68 -0.04 27.42
CA LEU A 105 17.26 -1.20 28.20
C LEU A 105 18.35 -2.26 28.22
N SER A 106 18.98 -2.53 27.10
CA SER A 106 20.08 -3.47 27.03
C SER A 106 21.27 -3.04 27.87
N VAL A 107 21.62 -1.76 27.82
CA VAL A 107 22.72 -1.21 28.61
C VAL A 107 22.39 -1.30 30.11
N GLU A 108 21.18 -0.98 30.50
CA GLU A 108 20.74 -1.09 31.89
C GLU A 108 20.81 -2.53 32.39
N LEU A 109 20.37 -3.48 31.55
CA LEU A 109 20.44 -4.91 31.92
C LEU A 109 21.87 -5.37 32.11
N GLU A 110 22.78 -4.93 31.26
CA GLU A 110 24.19 -5.25 31.36
C GLU A 110 24.83 -4.60 32.58
N ALA A 111 24.39 -3.41 32.93
CA ALA A 111 24.92 -2.66 34.05
C ALA A 111 24.37 -3.10 35.39
N LEU A 112 23.24 -3.79 35.42
CA LEU A 112 22.63 -4.22 36.68
C LEU A 112 23.50 -5.25 37.38
N PRO A 113 23.80 -5.06 38.66
CA PRO A 113 24.47 -6.07 39.43
C PRO A 113 23.51 -7.19 39.78
N LEU A 114 23.70 -8.29 39.17
CA LEU A 114 22.85 -9.46 39.42
C LEU A 114 23.42 -10.41 40.46
#